data_a8c8a35420528468cfba324c0942ab13
#
_entry.id   a8c8a35420528468cfba324c0942ab13
#
_cell.length_a   1.000
_cell.length_b   1.000
_cell.length_c   1.000
_cell.angle_alpha   90.00
_cell.angle_beta   90.00
_cell.angle_gamma   90.00
#
_symmetry.space_group_name_H-M   'P 1'
#
loop_
_entity.id
_entity.type
_entity.pdbx_description
1 polymer ?
#
loop_
_entity_poly.entity_id
_entity_poly.type
_entity_poly.pdbx_seq_one_letter_code
_entity_poly.pdbx_strand_id
1 'polypeptide(L)'
;MSLINQLPQKVQKELYKNSLLKIISGLNNFDIESVQMIAKAAAIGGADVLDIACKPSLVEKVLDITSLPICVSAVEPILFIDSVKAGATFIEIGNFDSFYEKGIKFSANQVLSLTKQTKDLLPHIPLSVTVPHTLSLDKQVDLALQLIKEGVDIIQTEGW
;
A
#
# COMPACT_ATOMS: atom_id res chain seq x y z
N MET A 1 -17.20 -6.17 4.36
CA MET A 1 -17.30 -6.67 2.96
C MET A 1 -16.06 -6.18 2.24
N SER A 2 -15.36 -7.05 1.51
CA SER A 2 -14.12 -6.66 0.82
C SER A 2 -14.38 -5.65 -0.31
N LEU A 3 -13.49 -4.68 -0.46
CA LEU A 3 -13.55 -3.63 -1.49
C LEU A 3 -12.71 -3.98 -2.74
N ILE A 4 -12.19 -5.21 -2.85
CA ILE A 4 -11.41 -5.65 -4.03
C ILE A 4 -12.16 -5.38 -5.34
N ASN A 5 -13.48 -5.48 -5.33
CA ASN A 5 -14.31 -5.20 -6.51
C ASN A 5 -14.26 -3.72 -6.97
N GLN A 6 -13.73 -2.82 -6.18
CA GLN A 6 -13.51 -1.41 -6.55
C GLN A 6 -12.15 -1.19 -7.24
N LEU A 7 -11.24 -2.16 -7.16
CA LEU A 7 -9.99 -2.10 -7.91
C LEU A 7 -10.26 -2.22 -9.43
N PRO A 8 -9.38 -1.70 -10.28
CA PRO A 8 -9.47 -1.90 -11.73
C PRO A 8 -9.57 -3.38 -12.10
N GLN A 9 -10.38 -3.71 -13.11
CA GLN A 9 -10.63 -5.11 -13.51
C GLN A 9 -9.35 -5.91 -13.79
N LYS A 10 -8.33 -5.27 -14.39
CA LYS A 10 -7.02 -5.91 -14.62
C LYS A 10 -6.38 -6.32 -13.29
N VAL A 11 -6.38 -5.44 -12.30
CA VAL A 11 -5.81 -5.71 -10.96
C VAL A 11 -6.56 -6.86 -10.28
N GLN A 12 -7.89 -6.82 -10.30
CA GLN A 12 -8.72 -7.91 -9.76
C GLN A 12 -8.37 -9.25 -10.40
N LYS A 13 -8.31 -9.29 -11.74
CA LYS A 13 -8.01 -10.50 -12.50
C LYS A 13 -6.65 -11.09 -12.13
N GLU A 14 -5.61 -10.25 -12.04
CA GLU A 14 -4.26 -10.72 -11.73
C GLU A 14 -4.13 -11.12 -10.25
N LEU A 15 -4.85 -10.45 -9.31
CA LEU A 15 -4.97 -10.90 -7.92
C LEU A 15 -5.55 -12.32 -7.83
N TYR A 16 -6.69 -12.57 -8.49
CA TYR A 16 -7.34 -13.89 -8.45
C TYR A 16 -6.53 -14.99 -9.13
N LYS A 17 -5.64 -14.64 -10.05
CA LYS A 17 -4.73 -15.59 -10.71
C LYS A 17 -3.43 -15.83 -9.95
N ASN A 18 -3.20 -15.11 -8.85
CA ASN A 18 -1.92 -15.08 -8.11
C ASN A 18 -0.74 -14.67 -9.00
N SER A 19 -0.95 -13.72 -9.92
CA SER A 19 0.04 -13.22 -10.88
C SER A 19 0.22 -11.70 -10.83
N LEU A 20 -0.36 -11.01 -9.86
CA LEU A 20 -0.22 -9.58 -9.71
C LEU A 20 1.23 -9.18 -9.45
N LEU A 21 1.74 -8.28 -10.28
CA LEU A 21 3.04 -7.64 -10.08
C LEU A 21 2.86 -6.19 -9.61
N LYS A 22 3.16 -5.94 -8.33
CA LYS A 22 3.22 -4.61 -7.74
C LYS A 22 4.68 -4.17 -7.60
N ILE A 23 5.04 -3.05 -8.23
CA ILE A 23 6.37 -2.44 -8.06
C ILE A 23 6.29 -1.37 -6.98
N ILE A 24 7.22 -1.40 -6.04
CA ILE A 24 7.25 -0.50 -4.88
C ILE A 24 8.43 0.45 -5.01
N SER A 25 8.17 1.76 -5.02
CA SER A 25 9.22 2.78 -5.03
C SER A 25 9.73 3.16 -3.63
N GLY A 26 9.01 2.72 -2.60
CA GLY A 26 9.31 3.00 -1.20
C GLY A 26 8.49 4.14 -0.61
N LEU A 27 7.96 3.94 0.59
CA LEU A 27 7.06 4.88 1.25
C LEU A 27 7.72 6.21 1.67
N ASN A 28 9.05 6.25 1.73
CA ASN A 28 9.84 7.45 2.04
C ASN A 28 10.57 8.03 0.80
N ASN A 29 10.31 7.50 -0.40
CA ASN A 29 10.87 8.04 -1.63
C ASN A 29 9.99 9.19 -2.15
N PHE A 30 10.33 10.42 -1.79
CA PHE A 30 9.63 11.65 -2.21
C PHE A 30 10.30 12.36 -3.39
N ASP A 31 11.38 11.79 -3.95
CA ASP A 31 12.09 12.31 -5.10
C ASP A 31 11.29 12.03 -6.38
N ILE A 32 10.78 13.11 -6.99
CA ILE A 32 9.92 13.04 -8.17
C ILE A 32 10.62 12.36 -9.35
N GLU A 33 11.88 12.68 -9.59
CA GLU A 33 12.65 12.13 -10.73
C GLU A 33 12.86 10.62 -10.56
N SER A 34 13.26 10.21 -9.36
CA SER A 34 13.41 8.80 -8.99
C SER A 34 12.10 8.02 -9.16
N VAL A 35 11.00 8.54 -8.60
CA VAL A 35 9.69 7.89 -8.67
C VAL A 35 9.19 7.80 -10.12
N GLN A 36 9.39 8.85 -10.93
CA GLN A 36 9.03 8.83 -12.35
C GLN A 36 9.86 7.82 -13.17
N MET A 37 11.15 7.67 -12.89
CA MET A 37 11.98 6.63 -13.51
C MET A 37 11.46 5.24 -13.18
N ILE A 38 11.18 4.99 -11.91
CA ILE A 38 10.60 3.70 -11.45
C ILE A 38 9.25 3.46 -12.12
N ALA A 39 8.38 4.48 -12.20
CA ALA A 39 7.06 4.37 -12.83
C ALA A 39 7.16 3.99 -14.31
N LYS A 40 8.07 4.62 -15.06
CA LYS A 40 8.33 4.29 -16.48
C LYS A 40 8.85 2.86 -16.62
N ALA A 41 9.82 2.47 -15.81
CA ALA A 41 10.38 1.12 -15.83
C ALA A 41 9.32 0.07 -15.48
N ALA A 42 8.48 0.32 -14.47
CA ALA A 42 7.38 -0.54 -14.08
C ALA A 42 6.37 -0.72 -15.22
N ALA A 43 5.97 0.37 -15.87
CA ALA A 43 5.03 0.32 -17.00
C ALA A 43 5.60 -0.48 -18.18
N ILE A 44 6.85 -0.25 -18.55
CA ILE A 44 7.55 -0.97 -19.63
C ILE A 44 7.72 -2.46 -19.26
N GLY A 45 8.04 -2.74 -18.00
CA GLY A 45 8.23 -4.09 -17.47
C GLY A 45 6.94 -4.89 -17.29
N GLY A 46 5.77 -4.30 -17.56
CA GLY A 46 4.48 -4.98 -17.49
C GLY A 46 3.92 -5.13 -16.08
N ALA A 47 4.30 -4.24 -15.15
CA ALA A 47 3.69 -4.18 -13.84
C ALA A 47 2.16 -3.95 -13.92
N ASP A 48 1.45 -4.38 -12.90
CA ASP A 48 0.01 -4.21 -12.78
C ASP A 48 -0.35 -3.05 -11.85
N VAL A 49 0.53 -2.75 -10.90
CA VAL A 49 0.36 -1.70 -9.89
C VAL A 49 1.70 -1.06 -9.59
N LEU A 50 1.68 0.25 -9.34
CA LEU A 50 2.81 0.99 -8.79
C LEU A 50 2.46 1.48 -7.38
N ASP A 51 3.36 1.23 -6.42
CA ASP A 51 3.25 1.70 -5.03
C ASP A 51 4.27 2.81 -4.78
N ILE A 52 3.79 3.96 -4.33
CA ILE A 52 4.60 5.17 -4.11
C ILE A 52 4.35 5.77 -2.73
N ALA A 53 5.25 6.65 -2.30
CA ALA A 53 5.07 7.44 -1.09
C ALA A 53 3.76 8.25 -1.14
N CYS A 54 3.05 8.32 -0.01
CA CYS A 54 1.76 8.98 0.10
C CYS A 54 1.92 10.50 0.07
N LYS A 55 1.95 11.06 -1.15
CA LYS A 55 2.04 12.50 -1.41
C LYS A 55 1.22 12.85 -2.66
N PRO A 56 0.21 13.74 -2.56
CA PRO A 56 -0.67 14.07 -3.70
C PRO A 56 0.09 14.48 -4.96
N SER A 57 1.10 15.33 -4.83
CA SER A 57 1.90 15.79 -5.98
C SER A 57 2.69 14.68 -6.67
N LEU A 58 3.09 13.61 -5.97
CA LEU A 58 3.70 12.43 -6.60
C LEU A 58 2.65 11.64 -7.39
N VAL A 59 1.46 11.45 -6.82
CA VAL A 59 0.35 10.77 -7.52
C VAL A 59 0.05 11.47 -8.84
N GLU A 60 -0.15 12.79 -8.82
CA GLU A 60 -0.39 13.60 -10.03
C GLU A 60 0.73 13.42 -11.06
N LYS A 61 1.99 13.58 -10.64
CA LYS A 61 3.16 13.47 -11.53
C LYS A 61 3.37 12.08 -12.11
N VAL A 62 2.97 11.05 -11.41
CA VAL A 62 3.02 9.68 -11.92
C VAL A 62 1.87 9.42 -12.90
N LEU A 63 0.67 9.93 -12.64
CA LEU A 63 -0.46 9.83 -13.55
C LEU A 63 -0.23 10.56 -14.88
N ASP A 64 0.61 11.61 -14.89
CA ASP A 64 1.00 12.30 -16.13
C ASP A 64 1.80 11.40 -17.10
N ILE A 65 2.43 10.32 -16.60
CA ILE A 65 3.39 9.52 -17.38
C ILE A 65 3.04 8.04 -17.49
N THR A 66 2.10 7.54 -16.72
CA THR A 66 1.66 6.13 -16.77
C THR A 66 0.17 6.00 -16.43
N SER A 67 -0.45 4.97 -16.99
CA SER A 67 -1.82 4.56 -16.66
C SER A 67 -1.87 3.44 -15.62
N LEU A 68 -0.75 3.10 -14.99
CA LEU A 68 -0.75 2.09 -13.93
C LEU A 68 -1.61 2.55 -12.75
N PRO A 69 -2.45 1.66 -12.21
CA PRO A 69 -3.11 1.91 -10.93
C PRO A 69 -2.08 2.21 -9.84
N ILE A 70 -2.35 3.27 -9.06
CA ILE A 70 -1.44 3.74 -8.02
C ILE A 70 -1.94 3.28 -6.65
N CYS A 71 -1.09 2.57 -5.92
CA CYS A 71 -1.14 2.41 -4.47
C CYS A 71 -0.32 3.52 -3.82
N VAL A 72 -0.77 4.07 -2.71
CA VAL A 72 0.04 4.97 -1.88
C VAL A 72 0.25 4.37 -0.51
N SER A 73 1.49 4.39 -0.03
CA SER A 73 1.89 3.80 1.25
C SER A 73 2.25 4.86 2.28
N ALA A 74 1.73 4.72 3.50
CA ALA A 74 2.04 5.57 4.64
C ALA A 74 1.78 4.86 5.98
N VAL A 75 2.24 5.48 7.06
CA VAL A 75 1.94 5.10 8.45
C VAL A 75 1.14 6.18 9.20
N GLU A 76 0.67 7.19 8.49
CA GLU A 76 -0.16 8.27 9.03
C GLU A 76 -1.48 8.32 8.24
N PRO A 77 -2.61 7.86 8.82
CA PRO A 77 -3.88 7.69 8.10
C PRO A 77 -4.41 8.96 7.42
N ILE A 78 -4.15 10.12 8.01
CA ILE A 78 -4.63 11.41 7.48
C ILE A 78 -4.04 11.75 6.10
N LEU A 79 -2.82 11.27 5.80
CA LEU A 79 -2.13 11.54 4.54
C LEU A 79 -2.81 10.90 3.33
N PHE A 80 -3.55 9.81 3.55
CA PHE A 80 -4.23 9.10 2.46
C PHE A 80 -5.33 9.94 1.81
N ILE A 81 -6.01 10.81 2.55
CA ILE A 81 -7.18 11.55 2.08
C ILE A 81 -6.88 12.33 0.80
N ASP A 82 -5.84 13.15 0.82
CA ASP A 82 -5.52 14.01 -0.32
C ASP A 82 -4.84 13.24 -1.47
N SER A 83 -4.11 12.17 -1.15
CA SER A 83 -3.54 11.29 -2.19
C SER A 83 -4.61 10.48 -2.93
N VAL A 84 -5.68 10.06 -2.25
CA VAL A 84 -6.85 9.45 -2.89
C VAL A 84 -7.58 10.45 -3.78
N LYS A 85 -7.78 11.71 -3.32
CA LYS A 85 -8.35 12.77 -4.15
C LYS A 85 -7.50 13.07 -5.40
N ALA A 86 -6.17 12.96 -5.28
CA ALA A 86 -5.24 13.12 -6.40
C ALA A 86 -5.26 11.96 -7.42
N GLY A 87 -5.93 10.85 -7.11
CA GLY A 87 -6.15 9.73 -8.02
C GLY A 87 -5.51 8.41 -7.62
N ALA A 88 -5.04 8.27 -6.39
CA ALA A 88 -4.61 6.95 -5.89
C ALA A 88 -5.78 5.97 -5.89
N THR A 89 -5.54 4.76 -6.39
CA THR A 89 -6.57 3.74 -6.59
C THR A 89 -6.87 2.96 -5.32
N PHE A 90 -5.85 2.72 -4.50
CA PHE A 90 -5.96 2.09 -3.19
C PHE A 90 -4.79 2.53 -2.29
N ILE A 91 -4.84 2.14 -1.04
CA ILE A 91 -3.92 2.61 0.00
C ILE A 91 -3.29 1.45 0.74
N GLU A 92 -2.09 1.66 1.27
CA GLU A 92 -1.38 0.65 2.06
C GLU A 92 -0.80 1.23 3.34
N ILE A 93 -1.08 0.57 4.46
CA ILE A 93 -0.35 0.77 5.71
C ILE A 93 0.81 -0.22 5.69
N GLY A 94 2.03 0.28 5.53
CA GLY A 94 3.14 -0.64 5.50
C GLY A 94 4.37 -0.18 4.76
N ASN A 95 5.17 -1.16 4.31
CA ASN A 95 6.51 -0.97 3.78
C ASN A 95 7.43 -0.38 4.87
N PHE A 96 7.47 -1.04 6.04
CA PHE A 96 8.10 -0.51 7.24
C PHE A 96 9.64 -0.52 7.21
N ASP A 97 10.28 -1.09 6.20
CA ASP A 97 11.75 -1.27 6.13
C ASP A 97 12.54 0.01 6.42
N SER A 98 12.11 1.13 5.83
CA SER A 98 12.75 2.43 6.05
C SER A 98 12.64 2.97 7.49
N PHE A 99 11.76 2.40 8.30
CA PHE A 99 11.65 2.70 9.73
C PHE A 99 12.57 1.81 10.56
N TYR A 100 12.75 0.55 10.15
CA TYR A 100 13.63 -0.39 10.87
C TYR A 100 15.08 0.08 10.85
N GLU A 101 15.54 0.64 9.73
CA GLU A 101 16.86 1.26 9.62
C GLU A 101 17.07 2.40 10.64
N LYS A 102 15.98 3.05 11.07
CA LYS A 102 15.98 4.10 12.10
C LYS A 102 15.72 3.55 13.51
N GLY A 103 15.67 2.22 13.67
CA GLY A 103 15.38 1.57 14.94
C GLY A 103 13.90 1.61 15.36
N ILE A 104 13.00 2.07 14.48
CA ILE A 104 11.56 2.14 14.76
C ILE A 104 10.92 0.83 14.36
N LYS A 105 10.16 0.21 15.27
CA LYS A 105 9.42 -1.04 15.05
C LYS A 105 7.94 -0.82 15.34
N PHE A 106 7.09 -1.49 14.58
CA PHE A 106 5.65 -1.45 14.75
C PHE A 106 5.16 -2.71 15.47
N SER A 107 4.46 -2.53 16.59
CA SER A 107 3.76 -3.61 17.27
C SER A 107 2.46 -3.97 16.56
N ALA A 108 1.93 -5.17 16.78
CA ALA A 108 0.64 -5.60 16.25
C ALA A 108 -0.49 -4.62 16.63
N ASN A 109 -0.50 -4.12 17.86
CA ASN A 109 -1.51 -3.17 18.33
C ASN A 109 -1.43 -1.81 17.61
N GLN A 110 -0.21 -1.33 17.29
CA GLN A 110 -0.04 -0.11 16.50
C GLN A 110 -0.59 -0.29 15.09
N VAL A 111 -0.26 -1.39 14.42
CA VAL A 111 -0.78 -1.69 13.08
C VAL A 111 -2.30 -1.77 13.07
N LEU A 112 -2.90 -2.46 14.05
CA LEU A 112 -4.36 -2.54 14.19
C LEU A 112 -5.00 -1.17 14.44
N SER A 113 -4.38 -0.33 15.30
CA SER A 113 -4.88 1.03 15.55
C SER A 113 -4.85 1.88 14.29
N LEU A 114 -3.76 1.85 13.52
CA LEU A 114 -3.64 2.55 12.23
C LEU A 114 -4.69 2.05 11.23
N THR A 115 -4.91 0.73 11.18
CA THR A 115 -5.92 0.11 10.32
C THR A 115 -7.32 0.64 10.63
N LYS A 116 -7.73 0.65 11.91
CA LYS A 116 -9.04 1.17 12.32
C LYS A 116 -9.21 2.64 11.97
N GLN A 117 -8.23 3.48 12.32
CA GLN A 117 -8.25 4.91 11.98
C GLN A 117 -8.37 5.14 10.47
N THR A 118 -7.63 4.37 9.66
CA THR A 118 -7.68 4.48 8.21
C THR A 118 -9.04 4.10 7.65
N LYS A 119 -9.66 3.02 8.15
CA LYS A 119 -10.99 2.58 7.72
C LYS A 119 -12.10 3.55 8.16
N ASP A 120 -11.95 4.19 9.31
CA ASP A 120 -12.90 5.23 9.76
C ASP A 120 -12.84 6.47 8.86
N LEU A 121 -11.63 6.86 8.40
CA LEU A 121 -11.44 8.01 7.51
C LEU A 121 -11.82 7.71 6.05
N LEU A 122 -11.55 6.50 5.57
CA LEU A 122 -11.68 6.11 4.18
C LEU A 122 -12.38 4.75 4.03
N PRO A 123 -13.65 4.63 4.48
CA PRO A 123 -14.37 3.34 4.55
C PRO A 123 -14.66 2.70 3.18
N HIS A 124 -14.48 3.45 2.09
CA HIS A 124 -14.81 3.02 0.72
C HIS A 124 -13.57 2.82 -0.16
N ILE A 125 -12.37 2.94 0.40
CA ILE A 125 -11.12 2.76 -0.36
C ILE A 125 -10.53 1.39 -0.02
N PRO A 126 -10.13 0.58 -1.03
CA PRO A 126 -9.45 -0.69 -0.78
C PRO A 126 -8.18 -0.47 0.02
N LEU A 127 -8.00 -1.27 1.07
CA LEU A 127 -6.89 -1.16 2.02
C LEU A 127 -6.02 -2.41 2.01
N SER A 128 -4.75 -2.22 1.74
CA SER A 128 -3.68 -3.18 1.99
C SER A 128 -3.00 -2.89 3.32
N VAL A 129 -2.62 -3.93 4.05
CA VAL A 129 -1.85 -3.77 5.30
C VAL A 129 -0.70 -4.76 5.33
N THR A 130 0.49 -4.24 5.57
CA THR A 130 1.71 -5.04 5.73
C THR A 130 1.80 -5.59 7.15
N VAL A 131 2.12 -6.87 7.27
CA VAL A 131 2.42 -7.53 8.56
C VAL A 131 3.92 -7.39 8.83
N PRO A 132 4.35 -6.69 9.92
CA PRO A 132 5.75 -6.46 10.20
C PRO A 132 6.53 -7.77 10.43
N HIS A 133 7.61 -7.98 9.68
CA HIS A 133 8.48 -9.17 9.83
C HIS A 133 9.22 -9.19 11.17
N THR A 134 9.34 -8.06 11.84
CA THR A 134 9.98 -7.95 13.18
C THR A 134 9.15 -8.55 14.32
N LEU A 135 7.89 -8.92 14.06
CA LEU A 135 7.07 -9.69 14.98
C LEU A 135 7.44 -11.16 14.92
N SER A 136 7.27 -11.89 16.05
CA SER A 136 7.37 -13.37 16.02
C SER A 136 6.30 -13.98 15.10
N LEU A 137 6.57 -15.15 14.55
CA LEU A 137 5.65 -15.81 13.61
C LEU A 137 4.22 -15.93 14.14
N ASP A 138 4.06 -16.35 15.41
CA ASP A 138 2.73 -16.45 16.03
C ASP A 138 2.01 -15.09 16.06
N LYS A 139 2.73 -14.01 16.37
CA LYS A 139 2.16 -12.65 16.38
C LYS A 139 1.84 -12.15 14.96
N GLN A 140 2.61 -12.56 13.95
CA GLN A 140 2.30 -12.23 12.56
C GLN A 140 0.99 -12.90 12.12
N VAL A 141 0.82 -14.19 12.45
CA VAL A 141 -0.41 -14.94 12.17
C VAL A 141 -1.60 -14.32 12.90
N ASP A 142 -1.47 -14.05 14.20
CA ASP A 142 -2.53 -13.43 14.99
C ASP A 142 -2.93 -12.05 14.45
N LEU A 143 -1.94 -11.22 14.08
CA LEU A 143 -2.20 -9.92 13.47
C LEU A 143 -2.94 -10.08 12.15
N ALA A 144 -2.50 -10.96 11.26
CA ALA A 144 -3.16 -11.20 9.99
C ALA A 144 -4.63 -11.60 10.17
N LEU A 145 -4.93 -12.50 11.10
CA LEU A 145 -6.31 -12.90 11.42
C LEU A 145 -7.15 -11.74 11.98
N GLN A 146 -6.56 -10.85 12.78
CA GLN A 146 -7.25 -9.67 13.28
C GLN A 146 -7.50 -8.65 12.17
N LEU A 147 -6.54 -8.42 11.27
CA LEU A 147 -6.70 -7.55 10.10
C LEU A 147 -7.84 -8.02 9.18
N ILE A 148 -7.97 -9.34 8.97
CA ILE A 148 -9.10 -9.92 8.23
C ILE A 148 -10.42 -9.58 8.92
N LYS A 149 -10.50 -9.71 10.25
CA LYS A 149 -11.72 -9.36 11.02
C LYS A 149 -12.06 -7.87 10.94
N GLU A 150 -11.05 -7.00 10.88
CA GLU A 150 -11.25 -5.55 10.66
C GLU A 150 -11.64 -5.23 9.21
N GLY A 151 -11.68 -6.23 8.31
CA GLY A 151 -12.11 -6.07 6.92
C GLY A 151 -11.03 -5.42 6.04
N VAL A 152 -9.76 -5.71 6.30
CA VAL A 152 -8.65 -5.39 5.39
C VAL A 152 -8.82 -6.21 4.10
N ASP A 153 -8.55 -5.59 2.96
CA ASP A 153 -8.79 -6.20 1.65
C ASP A 153 -7.60 -7.04 1.16
N ILE A 154 -6.39 -6.58 1.45
CA ILE A 154 -5.13 -7.22 1.06
C ILE A 154 -4.20 -7.27 2.26
N ILE A 155 -3.62 -8.42 2.54
CA ILE A 155 -2.56 -8.58 3.53
C ILE A 155 -1.26 -8.81 2.78
N GLN A 156 -0.25 -8.01 3.11
CA GLN A 156 1.08 -8.13 2.55
C GLN A 156 2.06 -8.61 3.63
N THR A 157 2.95 -9.52 3.27
CA THR A 157 4.08 -9.90 4.11
C THR A 157 5.33 -9.13 3.68
N GLU A 158 6.21 -8.82 4.62
CA GLU A 158 7.53 -8.30 4.29
C GLU A 158 8.48 -9.46 3.99
N GLY A 159 9.34 -9.25 2.96
CA GLY A 159 10.50 -10.11 2.73
C GLY A 159 11.66 -9.73 3.65
N TRP A 160 12.69 -10.57 3.67
CA TRP A 160 13.98 -10.30 4.34
C TRP A 160 14.90 -9.57 3.37
#